data_80c8387b54ac0acb083b2141d7d719e7
#
_entry.id   80c8387b54ac0acb083b2141d7d719e7
#
_cell.length_a   1.000
_cell.length_b   1.000
_cell.length_c   1.000
_cell.angle_alpha   90.00
_cell.angle_beta   90.00
_cell.angle_gamma   90.00
#
_symmetry.space_group_name_H-M   'P 1'
#
loop_
_entity.id
_entity.type
_entity.pdbx_description
1 polymer ?
#
loop_
_entity_poly.entity_id
_entity_poly.type
_entity_poly.pdbx_seq_one_letter_code
_entity_poly.pdbx_strand_id
1 'polypeptide(L)'
;MDHTLLYRPEWKQEWHILRTQATDYKTYYAFPALTRCENNVLVTVKSGQKHWGDEQSSLTQVTLNAPKQQVQDVRVIYEKAGFTPQMGEIVSMPNGDVCVYIDMQQCETNHRTGLWELRSHDGGKTYPVNRPVGVINGIEYGYAMDLIAKGNQVWMLVMTFPYQTGGRDREVHLITSRDSGETWEFCANLKELFGFSFNECALLECDEGFLIFTRGETDRHDRKSSADDFASGQHLVVLDENYRVLRSRDYRATTDFFTLTGRPRLYWIKGELCLFTRQWNEDSHNRMMSCDLFRIDPCTLEILSRVRLDEPRFPRQDGHYPVVYTQDGLLHVITYITCDRDQRETFEQKCDLVQLSYRLDEVLGYGKENA
;
A
#
# COMPACT_ATOMS: atom_id res chain seq x y z
N MET A 1 -24.17 -16.36 10.70
CA MET A 1 -23.12 -17.39 10.64
C MET A 1 -21.87 -16.76 11.20
N ASP A 2 -21.22 -17.46 12.09
CA ASP A 2 -20.02 -16.94 12.75
C ASP A 2 -18.84 -17.10 11.78
N HIS A 3 -18.55 -16.07 10.99
CA HIS A 3 -17.51 -16.07 9.95
C HIS A 3 -16.08 -15.86 10.51
N THR A 4 -15.90 -16.03 11.81
CA THR A 4 -14.69 -15.65 12.53
C THR A 4 -13.69 -16.78 12.76
N LEU A 5 -13.70 -17.84 11.98
CA LEU A 5 -12.56 -18.76 12.03
C LEU A 5 -11.34 -18.09 11.36
N LEU A 6 -10.56 -17.43 12.18
CA LEU A 6 -9.28 -16.85 11.79
C LEU A 6 -8.28 -18.00 11.57
N TYR A 7 -7.95 -18.25 10.31
CA TYR A 7 -6.95 -19.24 9.97
C TYR A 7 -5.53 -18.67 10.13
N ARG A 8 -4.62 -19.52 10.54
CA ARG A 8 -3.18 -19.25 10.60
C ARG A 8 -2.44 -20.34 9.83
N PRO A 9 -1.65 -19.98 8.80
CA PRO A 9 -0.88 -20.96 8.05
C PRO A 9 0.07 -21.74 8.98
N GLU A 10 0.14 -23.05 8.80
CA GLU A 10 1.07 -23.92 9.57
C GLU A 10 2.51 -23.68 9.15
N TRP A 11 2.75 -23.44 7.87
CA TRP A 11 4.07 -23.18 7.33
C TRP A 11 4.27 -21.72 7.03
N LYS A 12 5.28 -21.11 7.67
CA LYS A 12 5.71 -19.74 7.49
C LYS A 12 7.23 -19.68 7.48
N GLN A 13 7.79 -18.98 6.52
CA GLN A 13 9.20 -18.62 6.50
C GLN A 13 9.34 -17.09 6.57
N GLU A 14 10.21 -16.60 7.43
CA GLU A 14 10.54 -15.17 7.56
C GLU A 14 11.97 -14.92 7.14
N TRP A 15 12.15 -13.94 6.28
CA TRP A 15 13.44 -13.48 5.83
C TRP A 15 13.56 -11.96 5.96
N HIS A 16 14.54 -11.51 6.73
CA HIS A 16 14.84 -10.09 6.87
C HIS A 16 15.64 -9.63 5.66
N ILE A 17 15.01 -8.83 4.80
CA ILE A 17 15.63 -8.25 3.59
C ILE A 17 16.58 -7.13 3.99
N LEU A 18 16.12 -6.19 4.83
CA LEU A 18 16.91 -5.13 5.43
C LEU A 18 16.72 -5.18 6.95
N ARG A 19 17.82 -5.29 7.68
CA ARG A 19 17.84 -5.29 9.13
C ARG A 19 18.40 -3.98 9.66
N THR A 20 17.77 -3.47 10.69
CA THR A 20 18.33 -2.38 11.47
C THR A 20 19.41 -2.92 12.41
N GLN A 21 20.52 -2.20 12.52
CA GLN A 21 21.58 -2.51 13.49
C GLN A 21 21.64 -1.40 14.55
N ALA A 22 22.12 -1.71 15.73
CA ALA A 22 22.20 -0.74 16.82
C ALA A 22 23.07 0.48 16.51
N THR A 23 24.00 0.33 15.56
CA THR A 23 24.93 1.36 15.10
C THR A 23 24.45 2.08 13.84
N ASP A 24 23.33 1.64 13.24
CA ASP A 24 22.86 2.19 11.99
C ASP A 24 22.19 3.54 12.20
N TYR A 25 22.52 4.45 11.31
CA TYR A 25 21.89 5.74 11.24
C TYR A 25 20.46 5.66 10.68
N LYS A 26 20.19 4.74 9.76
CA LYS A 26 18.88 4.45 9.19
C LYS A 26 18.30 3.22 9.86
N THR A 27 17.32 3.45 10.71
CA THR A 27 16.72 2.41 11.56
C THR A 27 15.24 2.17 11.27
N TYR A 28 14.70 2.84 10.24
CA TYR A 28 13.29 2.77 9.91
C TYR A 28 13.12 2.48 8.41
N TYR A 29 12.88 1.21 8.08
CA TYR A 29 12.54 0.77 6.73
C TYR A 29 11.04 0.53 6.64
N ALA A 30 10.33 1.35 5.86
CA ALA A 30 8.87 1.33 5.87
C ALA A 30 8.26 1.63 4.49
N PHE A 31 6.96 1.36 4.37
CA PHE A 31 6.14 1.67 3.22
C PHE A 31 6.63 1.04 1.92
N PRO A 32 6.76 -0.30 1.87
CA PRO A 32 7.20 -0.96 0.65
C PRO A 32 6.17 -0.82 -0.46
N ALA A 33 6.66 -0.67 -1.68
CA ALA A 33 5.95 -0.91 -2.91
C ALA A 33 6.81 -1.82 -3.80
N LEU A 34 6.20 -2.59 -4.70
CA LEU A 34 6.96 -3.48 -5.58
C LEU A 34 6.42 -3.50 -7.00
N THR A 35 7.33 -3.81 -7.93
CA THR A 35 7.00 -4.22 -9.30
C THR A 35 7.89 -5.38 -9.73
N ARG A 36 7.48 -6.10 -10.75
CA ARG A 36 8.31 -7.13 -11.37
C ARG A 36 8.97 -6.58 -12.62
N CYS A 37 10.27 -6.88 -12.76
CA CYS A 37 11.03 -6.58 -13.95
C CYS A 37 11.84 -7.81 -14.34
N GLU A 38 11.46 -8.51 -15.40
CA GLU A 38 12.03 -9.79 -15.80
C GLU A 38 11.97 -10.84 -14.67
N ASN A 39 13.15 -11.34 -14.24
CA ASN A 39 13.27 -12.30 -13.14
C ASN A 39 13.46 -11.63 -11.77
N ASN A 40 13.45 -10.30 -11.71
CA ASN A 40 13.66 -9.55 -10.50
C ASN A 40 12.35 -8.98 -9.96
N VAL A 41 12.31 -8.83 -8.65
CA VAL A 41 11.33 -8.02 -7.94
C VAL A 41 12.05 -6.77 -7.46
N LEU A 42 11.60 -5.61 -7.91
CA LEU A 42 12.08 -4.32 -7.46
C LEU A 42 11.17 -3.85 -6.33
N VAL A 43 11.76 -3.54 -5.20
CA VAL A 43 11.03 -3.05 -4.02
C VAL A 43 11.55 -1.67 -3.67
N THR A 44 10.69 -0.69 -3.62
CA THR A 44 10.99 0.63 -3.05
C THR A 44 10.59 0.67 -1.59
N VAL A 45 11.37 1.34 -0.77
CA VAL A 45 11.12 1.49 0.66
C VAL A 45 11.68 2.80 1.16
N LYS A 46 10.95 3.50 2.01
CA LYS A 46 11.52 4.60 2.79
C LYS A 46 12.59 4.05 3.70
N SER A 47 13.76 4.66 3.72
CA SER A 47 14.79 4.41 4.71
C SER A 47 15.14 5.69 5.46
N GLY A 48 15.05 5.66 6.78
CA GLY A 48 15.21 6.83 7.63
C GLY A 48 15.27 6.47 9.11
N GLN A 49 14.78 7.37 9.95
CA GLN A 49 14.79 7.20 11.41
C GLN A 49 13.40 7.11 12.02
N LYS A 50 12.39 7.67 11.38
CA LYS A 50 11.01 7.76 11.91
C LYS A 50 9.96 7.83 10.82
N HIS A 51 8.72 7.70 11.21
CA HIS A 51 7.58 7.63 10.29
C HIS A 51 7.42 8.89 9.42
N TRP A 52 7.49 10.09 10.01
CA TRP A 52 7.35 11.38 9.31
C TRP A 52 8.33 12.43 9.84
N GLY A 53 8.46 13.56 9.11
CA GLY A 53 9.32 14.65 9.51
C GLY A 53 10.80 14.25 9.66
N ASP A 54 11.25 13.41 8.76
CA ASP A 54 12.55 12.74 8.82
C ASP A 54 13.53 13.40 7.84
N GLU A 55 14.35 14.30 8.37
CA GLU A 55 15.31 15.09 7.58
C GLU A 55 16.38 14.26 6.87
N GLN A 56 16.54 13.03 7.29
CA GLN A 56 17.60 12.15 6.81
C GLN A 56 17.07 10.93 6.09
N SER A 57 15.81 10.99 5.70
CA SER A 57 15.19 9.90 4.96
C SER A 57 15.58 9.94 3.48
N SER A 58 15.61 8.77 2.91
CA SER A 58 15.79 8.54 1.49
C SER A 58 14.82 7.47 1.01
N LEU A 59 14.59 7.42 -0.29
CA LEU A 59 13.94 6.30 -0.94
C LEU A 59 15.01 5.30 -1.39
N THR A 60 14.92 4.09 -0.88
CA THR A 60 15.83 2.99 -1.19
C THR A 60 15.14 1.99 -2.10
N GLN A 61 15.84 1.51 -3.11
CA GLN A 61 15.41 0.37 -3.91
C GLN A 61 16.19 -0.87 -3.49
N VAL A 62 15.45 -1.97 -3.33
CA VAL A 62 16.00 -3.31 -3.16
C VAL A 62 15.65 -4.11 -4.41
N THR A 63 16.65 -4.77 -5.00
CA THR A 63 16.46 -5.69 -6.11
C THR A 63 16.57 -7.12 -5.59
N LEU A 64 15.48 -7.87 -5.71
CA LEU A 64 15.41 -9.27 -5.31
C LEU A 64 15.45 -10.17 -6.55
N ASN A 65 16.30 -11.19 -6.52
CA ASN A 65 16.20 -12.30 -7.47
C ASN A 65 15.11 -13.26 -6.96
N ALA A 66 13.94 -13.17 -7.54
CA ALA A 66 12.77 -13.93 -7.10
C ALA A 66 13.03 -15.47 -7.11
N PRO A 67 13.59 -16.07 -8.19
CA PRO A 67 13.89 -17.51 -8.19
C PRO A 67 14.89 -17.95 -7.13
N LYS A 68 15.82 -17.10 -6.74
CA LYS A 68 16.87 -17.42 -5.74
C LYS A 68 16.52 -16.94 -4.33
N GLN A 69 15.46 -16.18 -4.16
CA GLN A 69 15.12 -15.52 -2.87
C GLN A 69 16.33 -14.79 -2.26
N GLN A 70 17.02 -14.01 -3.08
CA GLN A 70 18.27 -13.36 -2.69
C GLN A 70 18.23 -11.87 -3.01
N VAL A 71 18.71 -11.04 -2.08
CA VAL A 71 18.99 -9.63 -2.36
C VAL A 71 20.18 -9.56 -3.32
N GLN A 72 19.99 -8.91 -4.47
CA GLN A 72 21.05 -8.66 -5.45
C GLN A 72 21.66 -7.28 -5.27
N ASP A 73 20.83 -6.29 -4.97
CA ASP A 73 21.27 -4.91 -4.86
C ASP A 73 20.39 -4.14 -3.86
N VAL A 74 21.02 -3.20 -3.15
CA VAL A 74 20.36 -2.23 -2.26
C VAL A 74 20.99 -0.88 -2.49
N ARG A 75 20.19 0.11 -2.93
CA ARG A 75 20.72 1.43 -3.22
C ARG A 75 19.70 2.53 -2.93
N VAL A 76 20.18 3.69 -2.55
CA VAL A 76 19.39 4.92 -2.50
C VAL A 76 19.12 5.36 -3.94
N ILE A 77 17.85 5.54 -4.29
CA ILE A 77 17.41 6.03 -5.60
C ILE A 77 16.96 7.47 -5.57
N TYR A 78 16.60 7.99 -4.39
CA TYR A 78 16.23 9.38 -4.21
C TYR A 78 16.48 9.88 -2.78
N GLU A 79 17.02 11.08 -2.69
CA GLU A 79 17.11 11.86 -1.45
C GLU A 79 17.10 13.35 -1.79
N LYS A 80 16.59 14.18 -0.89
CA LYS A 80 16.56 15.63 -1.05
C LYS A 80 16.58 16.30 0.30
N ALA A 81 17.56 17.17 0.53
CA ALA A 81 17.70 17.92 1.77
C ALA A 81 16.44 18.75 2.09
N GLY A 82 15.98 18.70 3.34
CA GLY A 82 14.77 19.37 3.82
C GLY A 82 13.46 18.68 3.43
N PHE A 83 13.52 17.50 2.79
CA PHE A 83 12.34 16.73 2.37
C PHE A 83 12.41 15.28 2.83
N THR A 84 11.26 14.73 3.11
CA THR A 84 11.04 13.31 3.36
C THR A 84 10.39 12.69 2.11
N PRO A 85 11.07 11.80 1.35
CA PRO A 85 10.42 10.94 0.37
C PRO A 85 9.64 9.86 1.14
N GLN A 86 8.38 10.15 1.46
CA GLN A 86 7.60 9.36 2.42
C GLN A 86 7.25 7.98 1.87
N MET A 87 6.86 7.92 0.62
CA MET A 87 6.48 6.69 -0.07
C MET A 87 6.87 6.78 -1.54
N GLY A 88 7.16 5.65 -2.15
CA GLY A 88 7.47 5.57 -3.57
C GLY A 88 6.73 4.40 -4.20
N GLU A 89 5.61 4.66 -4.89
CA GLU A 89 4.93 3.65 -5.68
C GLU A 89 5.71 3.35 -6.94
N ILE A 90 6.09 2.08 -7.12
CA ILE A 90 6.88 1.62 -8.26
C ILE A 90 6.03 0.79 -9.21
N VAL A 91 6.16 1.03 -10.50
CA VAL A 91 5.40 0.35 -11.55
C VAL A 91 6.27 0.09 -12.79
N SER A 92 6.09 -1.07 -13.42
CA SER A 92 6.59 -1.33 -14.77
C SER A 92 5.58 -0.80 -15.78
N MET A 93 6.03 0.13 -16.63
CA MET A 93 5.21 0.78 -17.64
C MET A 93 5.05 -0.08 -18.90
N PRO A 94 3.99 0.12 -19.69
CA PRO A 94 3.77 -0.64 -20.94
C PRO A 94 4.92 -0.54 -21.95
N ASN A 95 5.65 0.56 -21.98
CA ASN A 95 6.83 0.75 -22.86
C ASN A 95 8.12 0.07 -22.33
N GLY A 96 8.05 -0.62 -21.18
CA GLY A 96 9.19 -1.27 -20.54
C GLY A 96 9.96 -0.39 -19.54
N ASP A 97 9.61 0.89 -19.40
CA ASP A 97 10.20 1.73 -18.36
C ASP A 97 9.76 1.28 -16.97
N VAL A 98 10.57 1.59 -15.96
CA VAL A 98 10.21 1.48 -14.54
C VAL A 98 10.06 2.88 -13.98
N CYS A 99 8.88 3.21 -13.49
CA CYS A 99 8.61 4.50 -12.87
C CYS A 99 8.37 4.37 -11.36
N VAL A 100 8.80 5.39 -10.62
CA VAL A 100 8.55 5.52 -9.18
C VAL A 100 7.90 6.87 -8.92
N TYR A 101 6.71 6.85 -8.33
CA TYR A 101 5.97 8.06 -7.95
C TYR A 101 6.12 8.29 -6.46
N ILE A 102 6.73 9.43 -6.09
CA ILE A 102 7.15 9.72 -4.73
C ILE A 102 6.22 10.75 -4.08
N ASP A 103 5.70 10.41 -2.89
CA ASP A 103 5.07 11.35 -1.97
C ASP A 103 6.15 12.19 -1.27
N MET A 104 6.31 13.44 -1.69
CA MET A 104 7.31 14.35 -1.15
C MET A 104 6.72 15.23 -0.05
N GLN A 105 7.33 15.20 1.13
CA GLN A 105 6.92 16.01 2.27
C GLN A 105 8.05 16.92 2.75
N GLN A 106 7.73 18.15 3.14
CA GLN A 106 8.68 19.01 3.86
C GLN A 106 8.91 18.47 5.27
N CYS A 107 10.15 18.38 5.71
CA CYS A 107 10.49 17.81 7.02
C CYS A 107 9.91 18.62 8.19
N GLU A 108 9.98 19.93 8.13
CA GLU A 108 9.55 20.80 9.23
C GLU A 108 8.04 20.84 9.43
N THR A 109 7.27 20.79 8.36
CA THR A 109 5.82 21.01 8.36
C THR A 109 5.01 19.76 8.09
N ASN A 110 5.63 18.71 7.59
CA ASN A 110 4.99 17.54 7.00
C ASN A 110 4.03 17.88 5.84
N HIS A 111 4.16 19.07 5.26
CA HIS A 111 3.37 19.44 4.10
C HIS A 111 3.88 18.70 2.87
N ARG A 112 2.97 18.11 2.14
CA ARG A 112 3.28 17.50 0.85
C ARG A 112 3.51 18.59 -0.20
N THR A 113 4.43 18.38 -1.10
CA THR A 113 4.89 19.39 -2.06
C THR A 113 4.74 18.93 -3.51
N GLY A 114 3.77 18.07 -3.76
CA GLY A 114 3.52 17.53 -5.08
C GLY A 114 4.03 16.10 -5.24
N LEU A 115 3.58 15.46 -6.30
CA LEU A 115 3.99 14.13 -6.71
C LEU A 115 5.24 14.22 -7.57
N TRP A 116 6.24 13.42 -7.27
CA TRP A 116 7.52 13.39 -7.96
C TRP A 116 7.70 12.09 -8.74
N GLU A 117 8.25 12.16 -9.95
CA GLU A 117 8.51 10.98 -10.79
C GLU A 117 10.01 10.73 -10.91
N LEU A 118 10.42 9.48 -10.70
CA LEU A 118 11.66 8.92 -11.19
C LEU A 118 11.35 7.94 -12.32
N ARG A 119 12.13 7.97 -13.41
CA ARG A 119 11.95 7.04 -14.51
C ARG A 119 13.28 6.39 -14.92
N SER A 120 13.21 5.09 -15.10
CA SER A 120 14.31 4.24 -15.55
C SER A 120 13.96 3.63 -16.90
N HIS A 121 14.91 3.66 -17.83
CA HIS A 121 14.84 3.01 -19.15
C HIS A 121 15.65 1.72 -19.22
N ASP A 122 16.23 1.29 -18.09
CA ASP A 122 17.17 0.15 -18.03
C ASP A 122 16.76 -0.90 -16.98
N GLY A 123 15.45 -1.03 -16.76
CA GLY A 123 14.88 -2.01 -15.82
C GLY A 123 15.12 -1.66 -14.36
N GLY A 124 15.13 -0.38 -14.02
CA GLY A 124 15.31 0.10 -12.66
C GLY A 124 16.76 0.15 -12.21
N LYS A 125 17.77 0.06 -13.09
CA LYS A 125 19.20 0.14 -12.72
C LYS A 125 19.65 1.59 -12.52
N THR A 126 19.16 2.52 -13.32
CA THR A 126 19.38 3.96 -13.16
C THR A 126 18.09 4.73 -13.34
N TYR A 127 18.01 5.93 -12.77
CA TYR A 127 16.85 6.81 -12.87
C TYR A 127 17.26 8.19 -13.41
N PRO A 128 17.53 8.31 -14.73
CA PRO A 128 17.96 9.56 -15.34
C PRO A 128 16.89 10.65 -15.36
N VAL A 129 15.60 10.27 -15.36
CA VAL A 129 14.49 11.22 -15.25
C VAL A 129 14.12 11.40 -13.78
N ASN A 130 14.08 12.66 -13.35
CA ASN A 130 13.77 13.06 -11.98
C ASN A 130 13.04 14.42 -12.06
N ARG A 131 11.71 14.39 -11.98
CA ARG A 131 10.88 15.57 -12.25
C ARG A 131 9.59 15.56 -11.43
N PRO A 132 8.96 16.74 -11.19
CA PRO A 132 7.58 16.77 -10.70
C PRO A 132 6.62 16.23 -11.75
N VAL A 133 5.56 15.53 -11.31
CA VAL A 133 4.45 15.12 -12.19
C VAL A 133 3.68 16.34 -12.70
N GLY A 134 3.62 17.41 -11.87
CA GLY A 134 2.99 18.66 -12.23
C GLY A 134 1.49 18.69 -11.98
N VAL A 135 0.83 19.65 -12.62
CA VAL A 135 -0.61 19.92 -12.46
C VAL A 135 -1.41 19.14 -13.49
N ILE A 136 -2.41 18.38 -13.02
CA ILE A 136 -3.34 17.62 -13.85
C ILE A 136 -4.74 18.16 -13.61
N ASN A 137 -5.44 18.62 -14.65
CA ASN A 137 -6.77 19.22 -14.55
C ASN A 137 -6.86 20.36 -13.49
N GLY A 138 -5.81 21.18 -13.40
CA GLY A 138 -5.75 22.28 -12.43
C GLY A 138 -5.44 21.86 -10.99
N ILE A 139 -5.15 20.58 -10.73
CA ILE A 139 -4.89 20.01 -9.41
C ILE A 139 -3.46 19.49 -9.33
N GLU A 140 -2.78 19.80 -8.23
CA GLU A 140 -1.52 19.19 -7.85
C GLU A 140 -1.77 18.07 -6.84
N TYR A 141 -1.28 16.88 -7.16
CA TYR A 141 -1.42 15.70 -6.33
C TYR A 141 -0.17 15.45 -5.50
N GLY A 142 -0.34 14.88 -4.32
CA GLY A 142 0.79 14.64 -3.42
C GLY A 142 1.00 13.20 -2.99
N TYR A 143 0.13 12.28 -3.37
CA TYR A 143 0.23 10.92 -2.88
C TYR A 143 -0.34 9.93 -3.91
N ALA A 144 0.55 9.12 -4.51
CA ALA A 144 0.17 7.96 -5.31
C ALA A 144 -0.11 6.77 -4.40
N MET A 145 -1.29 6.18 -4.49
CA MET A 145 -1.70 5.11 -3.61
C MET A 145 -1.57 3.75 -4.24
N ASP A 146 -1.99 3.62 -5.50
CA ASP A 146 -1.90 2.37 -6.23
C ASP A 146 -1.93 2.65 -7.74
N LEU A 147 -1.32 1.75 -8.51
CA LEU A 147 -1.24 1.84 -9.96
C LEU A 147 -1.49 0.48 -10.60
N ILE A 148 -2.17 0.51 -11.73
CA ILE A 148 -2.30 -0.67 -12.60
C ILE A 148 -1.98 -0.29 -14.04
N ALA A 149 -1.42 -1.24 -14.80
CA ALA A 149 -1.19 -1.12 -16.22
C ALA A 149 -1.96 -2.23 -16.97
N LYS A 150 -2.74 -1.83 -18.00
CA LYS A 150 -3.49 -2.73 -18.88
C LYS A 150 -3.26 -2.34 -20.33
N GLY A 151 -2.70 -3.24 -21.11
CA GLY A 151 -2.30 -2.91 -22.48
C GLY A 151 -1.34 -1.73 -22.51
N ASN A 152 -1.67 -0.67 -23.22
CA ASN A 152 -0.85 0.55 -23.30
C ASN A 152 -1.31 1.68 -22.37
N GLN A 153 -2.21 1.39 -21.47
CA GLN A 153 -2.78 2.40 -20.57
C GLN A 153 -2.44 2.10 -19.12
N VAL A 154 -2.22 3.15 -18.35
CA VAL A 154 -1.94 3.09 -16.91
C VAL A 154 -2.97 3.91 -16.17
N TRP A 155 -3.45 3.41 -15.05
CA TRP A 155 -4.31 4.15 -14.12
C TRP A 155 -3.62 4.27 -12.77
N MET A 156 -3.83 5.41 -12.12
CA MET A 156 -3.25 5.70 -10.83
C MET A 156 -4.30 6.31 -9.89
N LEU A 157 -4.40 5.80 -8.69
CA LEU A 157 -5.10 6.43 -7.59
C LEU A 157 -4.20 7.46 -6.93
N VAL A 158 -4.63 8.70 -6.89
CA VAL A 158 -3.86 9.83 -6.36
C VAL A 158 -4.70 10.64 -5.39
N MET A 159 -4.07 11.15 -4.34
CA MET A 159 -4.73 12.01 -3.36
C MET A 159 -4.37 13.47 -3.58
N THR A 160 -5.38 14.32 -3.51
CA THR A 160 -5.22 15.76 -3.48
C THR A 160 -4.74 16.20 -2.11
N PHE A 161 -3.92 17.24 -2.10
CA PHE A 161 -3.54 17.91 -0.86
C PHE A 161 -3.61 19.42 -1.07
N PRO A 162 -4.54 20.11 -0.45
CA PRO A 162 -4.69 21.56 -0.61
C PRO A 162 -3.60 22.31 0.16
N TYR A 163 -2.34 22.17 -0.26
CA TYR A 163 -1.18 22.78 0.42
C TYR A 163 -1.23 24.28 0.48
N GLN A 164 -1.70 24.91 -0.61
CA GLN A 164 -1.68 26.35 -0.76
C GLN A 164 -2.79 27.05 0.03
N THR A 165 -3.88 26.36 0.29
CA THR A 165 -5.07 26.95 0.92
C THR A 165 -5.21 26.60 2.40
N GLY A 166 -4.36 25.71 2.92
CA GLY A 166 -4.47 25.20 4.29
C GLY A 166 -5.72 24.33 4.52
N GLY A 167 -6.44 23.99 3.46
CA GLY A 167 -7.61 23.13 3.51
C GLY A 167 -7.26 21.73 4.00
N ARG A 168 -8.22 21.04 4.59
CA ARG A 168 -8.05 19.67 5.12
C ARG A 168 -8.77 18.63 4.27
N ASP A 169 -9.55 19.06 3.30
CA ASP A 169 -10.30 18.16 2.44
C ASP A 169 -9.34 17.41 1.53
N ARG A 170 -9.28 16.12 1.75
CA ARG A 170 -8.50 15.19 0.96
C ARG A 170 -9.47 14.41 0.07
N GLU A 171 -9.17 14.38 -1.20
CA GLU A 171 -9.96 13.64 -2.18
C GLU A 171 -9.05 12.68 -2.91
N VAL A 172 -9.58 11.51 -3.23
CA VAL A 172 -8.88 10.53 -4.05
C VAL A 172 -9.46 10.61 -5.45
N HIS A 173 -8.59 10.81 -6.41
CA HIS A 173 -8.93 10.86 -7.81
C HIS A 173 -8.32 9.66 -8.54
N LEU A 174 -8.98 9.24 -9.59
CA LEU A 174 -8.45 8.33 -10.60
C LEU A 174 -7.95 9.15 -11.77
N ILE A 175 -6.69 8.95 -12.14
CA ILE A 175 -6.08 9.54 -13.34
C ILE A 175 -5.55 8.44 -14.25
N THR A 176 -5.36 8.75 -15.52
CA THR A 176 -4.87 7.79 -16.50
C THR A 176 -3.78 8.38 -17.38
N SER A 177 -2.95 7.51 -17.92
CA SER A 177 -1.95 7.80 -18.95
C SER A 177 -2.05 6.79 -20.09
N ARG A 178 -1.92 7.26 -21.32
CA ARG A 178 -1.90 6.44 -22.55
C ARG A 178 -0.53 6.42 -23.21
N ASP A 179 0.44 7.10 -22.63
CA ASP A 179 1.80 7.27 -23.13
C ASP A 179 2.84 6.84 -22.10
N SER A 180 2.50 5.81 -21.31
CA SER A 180 3.37 5.23 -20.29
C SER A 180 3.81 6.25 -19.22
N GLY A 181 2.92 7.16 -18.82
CA GLY A 181 3.15 8.11 -17.73
C GLY A 181 3.84 9.41 -18.15
N GLU A 182 4.02 9.69 -19.47
CA GLU A 182 4.55 10.98 -19.92
C GLU A 182 3.56 12.11 -19.68
N THR A 183 2.27 11.84 -19.96
CA THR A 183 1.17 12.75 -19.64
C THR A 183 0.07 12.01 -18.87
N TRP A 184 -0.67 12.76 -18.07
CA TRP A 184 -1.76 12.25 -17.25
C TRP A 184 -3.04 13.03 -17.49
N GLU A 185 -4.16 12.32 -17.54
CA GLU A 185 -5.50 12.86 -17.70
C GLU A 185 -6.35 12.53 -16.47
N PHE A 186 -7.20 13.46 -16.04
CA PHE A 186 -8.18 13.22 -14.98
C PHE A 186 -9.30 12.31 -15.50
N CYS A 187 -9.68 11.30 -14.71
CA CYS A 187 -10.78 10.39 -15.01
C CYS A 187 -11.98 10.63 -14.12
N ALA A 188 -11.78 10.59 -12.79
CA ALA A 188 -12.88 10.65 -11.85
C ALA A 188 -12.44 11.15 -10.45
N ASN A 189 -13.32 11.90 -9.79
CA ASN A 189 -13.25 12.17 -8.37
C ASN A 189 -14.03 11.08 -7.63
N LEU A 190 -13.32 10.21 -6.91
CA LEU A 190 -13.93 9.07 -6.25
C LEU A 190 -14.76 9.45 -5.02
N LYS A 191 -14.45 10.58 -4.36
CA LYS A 191 -15.28 11.11 -3.28
C LYS A 191 -16.68 11.48 -3.79
N GLU A 192 -16.74 12.13 -4.96
CA GLU A 192 -18.02 12.47 -5.59
C GLU A 192 -18.79 11.22 -6.04
N LEU A 193 -18.09 10.24 -6.62
CA LEU A 193 -18.71 9.01 -7.09
C LEU A 193 -19.26 8.15 -5.96
N PHE A 194 -18.54 8.05 -4.85
CA PHE A 194 -18.90 7.17 -3.74
C PHE A 194 -19.76 7.87 -2.68
N GLY A 195 -19.76 9.19 -2.63
CA GLY A 195 -20.52 9.99 -1.67
C GLY A 195 -19.91 10.01 -0.26
N PHE A 196 -18.64 9.57 -0.10
CA PHE A 196 -17.92 9.62 1.17
C PHE A 196 -16.42 9.87 0.97
N SER A 197 -15.77 10.44 1.99
CA SER A 197 -14.33 10.62 2.01
C SER A 197 -13.63 9.36 2.50
N PHE A 198 -12.45 9.09 1.96
CA PHE A 198 -11.60 7.97 2.37
C PHE A 198 -10.13 8.33 2.17
N ASN A 199 -9.26 7.51 2.74
CA ASN A 199 -7.81 7.69 2.68
C ASN A 199 -7.19 6.64 1.73
N GLU A 200 -6.28 5.82 2.25
CA GLU A 200 -5.59 4.80 1.46
C GLU A 200 -6.57 3.87 0.76
N CYS A 201 -6.26 3.51 -0.46
CA CYS A 201 -7.08 2.64 -1.27
C CYS A 201 -6.24 1.76 -2.18
N ALA A 202 -6.85 0.69 -2.66
CA ALA A 202 -6.26 -0.24 -3.63
C ALA A 202 -7.06 -0.22 -4.93
N LEU A 203 -6.37 -0.45 -6.04
CA LEU A 203 -6.91 -0.50 -7.39
C LEU A 203 -6.57 -1.85 -8.03
N LEU A 204 -7.56 -2.49 -8.63
CA LEU A 204 -7.34 -3.72 -9.39
C LEU A 204 -8.24 -3.71 -10.62
N GLU A 205 -7.74 -4.22 -11.74
CA GLU A 205 -8.53 -4.48 -12.92
C GLU A 205 -9.42 -5.70 -12.72
N CYS A 206 -10.65 -5.65 -13.26
CA CYS A 206 -11.54 -6.80 -13.39
C CYS A 206 -12.20 -6.79 -14.78
N ASP A 207 -12.95 -7.86 -15.11
CA ASP A 207 -13.62 -8.00 -16.41
C ASP A 207 -14.62 -6.86 -16.70
N GLU A 208 -15.20 -6.27 -15.66
CA GLU A 208 -16.20 -5.21 -15.78
C GLU A 208 -15.56 -3.80 -15.84
N GLY A 209 -14.28 -3.66 -15.45
CA GLY A 209 -13.54 -2.41 -15.36
C GLY A 209 -12.59 -2.41 -14.17
N PHE A 210 -13.00 -1.86 -13.03
CA PHE A 210 -12.10 -1.66 -11.87
C PHE A 210 -12.73 -2.08 -10.55
N LEU A 211 -11.91 -2.65 -9.69
CA LEU A 211 -12.17 -2.87 -8.27
C LEU A 211 -11.38 -1.85 -7.46
N ILE A 212 -12.06 -1.15 -6.55
CA ILE A 212 -11.42 -0.20 -5.64
C ILE A 212 -11.81 -0.56 -4.21
N PHE A 213 -10.82 -0.89 -3.38
CA PHE A 213 -11.02 -1.06 -1.95
C PHE A 213 -10.59 0.21 -1.22
N THR A 214 -11.47 0.75 -0.38
CA THR A 214 -11.22 2.01 0.35
C THR A 214 -10.98 1.76 1.82
N ARG A 215 -10.05 2.51 2.40
CA ARG A 215 -9.95 2.73 3.84
C ARG A 215 -10.66 4.03 4.16
N GLY A 216 -11.79 3.96 4.88
CA GLY A 216 -12.53 5.15 5.24
C GLY A 216 -11.81 6.02 6.25
N GLU A 217 -12.00 7.33 6.10
CA GLU A 217 -11.77 8.31 7.15
C GLU A 217 -13.10 9.03 7.40
N THR A 218 -13.52 9.15 8.65
CA THR A 218 -14.56 10.10 9.01
C THR A 218 -14.02 11.52 8.86
N ASP A 219 -14.87 12.46 8.50
CA ASP A 219 -14.55 13.87 8.55
C ASP A 219 -14.01 14.22 9.93
N ARG A 220 -12.75 14.54 10.01
CA ARG A 220 -12.00 14.78 11.26
C ARG A 220 -12.47 16.01 12.05
N HIS A 221 -13.59 16.63 11.68
CA HIS A 221 -14.09 17.81 12.36
C HIS A 221 -14.60 17.54 13.78
N ASP A 222 -14.96 16.28 14.11
CA ASP A 222 -15.46 15.87 15.42
C ASP A 222 -14.50 14.93 16.17
N ARG A 223 -13.24 15.29 16.28
CA ARG A 223 -12.21 14.53 17.04
C ARG A 223 -12.48 14.50 18.54
N LYS A 224 -13.65 14.03 18.97
CA LYS A 224 -13.93 13.81 20.40
C LYS A 224 -14.03 12.34 20.80
N SER A 225 -14.08 11.42 19.87
CA SER A 225 -14.01 9.99 20.15
C SER A 225 -12.90 9.32 19.38
N SER A 226 -12.05 8.59 20.05
CA SER A 226 -10.80 8.07 19.52
C SER A 226 -10.93 6.75 18.77
N ALA A 227 -12.03 6.03 18.93
CA ALA A 227 -12.21 4.67 18.39
C ALA A 227 -13.22 4.61 17.24
N ASP A 228 -14.32 5.37 17.32
CA ASP A 228 -15.41 5.30 16.34
C ASP A 228 -15.10 5.97 15.01
N ASP A 229 -14.12 6.91 15.00
CA ASP A 229 -13.76 7.71 13.83
C ASP A 229 -13.08 6.91 12.70
N PHE A 230 -12.52 5.75 13.01
CA PHE A 230 -11.79 4.92 12.05
C PHE A 230 -12.59 3.74 11.49
N ALA A 231 -13.74 3.45 12.07
CA ALA A 231 -14.58 2.31 11.67
C ALA A 231 -15.39 2.58 10.39
N SER A 232 -15.44 3.82 9.92
CA SER A 232 -16.27 4.20 8.80
C SER A 232 -15.52 4.11 7.48
N GLY A 233 -16.12 3.47 6.48
CA GLY A 233 -15.73 3.62 5.08
C GLY A 233 -14.81 2.55 4.49
N GLN A 234 -14.83 1.34 5.02
CA GLN A 234 -14.24 0.18 4.35
C GLN A 234 -15.21 -0.36 3.31
N HIS A 235 -15.00 0.01 2.07
CA HIS A 235 -15.86 -0.41 0.96
C HIS A 235 -15.04 -1.08 -0.13
N LEU A 236 -15.64 -2.07 -0.77
CA LEU A 236 -15.19 -2.55 -2.07
C LEU A 236 -16.21 -2.09 -3.12
N VAL A 237 -15.74 -1.38 -4.11
CA VAL A 237 -16.55 -0.78 -5.17
C VAL A 237 -16.11 -1.33 -6.51
N VAL A 238 -17.07 -1.70 -7.35
CA VAL A 238 -16.84 -2.09 -8.75
C VAL A 238 -17.28 -0.95 -9.65
N LEU A 239 -16.38 -0.49 -10.49
CA LEU A 239 -16.62 0.51 -11.53
C LEU A 239 -16.59 -0.14 -12.91
N ASP A 240 -17.43 0.36 -13.83
CA ASP A 240 -17.30 0.04 -15.26
C ASP A 240 -16.12 0.81 -15.90
N GLU A 241 -15.85 0.53 -17.17
CA GLU A 241 -14.81 1.22 -17.95
C GLU A 241 -15.08 2.74 -18.14
N ASN A 242 -16.31 3.20 -17.89
CA ASN A 242 -16.70 4.61 -17.90
C ASN A 242 -16.74 5.21 -16.48
N TYR A 243 -16.15 4.52 -15.51
CA TYR A 243 -16.07 4.93 -14.10
C TYR A 243 -17.43 5.07 -13.41
N ARG A 244 -18.47 4.32 -13.84
CA ARG A 244 -19.77 4.28 -13.16
C ARG A 244 -19.76 3.17 -12.12
N VAL A 245 -20.33 3.45 -10.95
CA VAL A 245 -20.48 2.43 -9.91
C VAL A 245 -21.50 1.39 -10.37
N LEU A 246 -21.06 0.15 -10.53
CA LEU A 246 -21.91 -1.01 -10.84
C LEU A 246 -22.49 -1.62 -9.58
N ARG A 247 -21.65 -1.82 -8.58
CA ARG A 247 -22.02 -2.35 -7.27
C ARG A 247 -20.97 -2.00 -6.23
N SER A 248 -21.37 -2.04 -4.97
CA SER A 248 -20.46 -1.83 -3.85
C SER A 248 -20.89 -2.64 -2.63
N ARG A 249 -19.94 -2.91 -1.75
CA ARG A 249 -20.20 -3.51 -0.44
C ARG A 249 -19.52 -2.69 0.64
N ASP A 250 -20.31 -2.34 1.65
CA ASP A 250 -19.87 -1.69 2.89
C ASP A 250 -19.57 -2.77 3.94
N TYR A 251 -18.36 -2.77 4.47
CA TYR A 251 -17.93 -3.74 5.47
C TYR A 251 -17.98 -3.19 6.91
N ARG A 252 -18.45 -1.98 7.13
CA ARG A 252 -18.54 -1.37 8.48
C ARG A 252 -19.39 -2.18 9.47
N ALA A 253 -20.42 -2.83 8.97
CA ALA A 253 -21.31 -3.65 9.77
C ALA A 253 -20.85 -5.09 9.95
N THR A 254 -19.69 -5.46 9.42
CA THR A 254 -19.15 -6.81 9.53
C THR A 254 -18.15 -6.89 10.67
N THR A 255 -18.10 -8.04 11.33
CA THR A 255 -17.08 -8.34 12.35
C THR A 255 -15.76 -8.80 11.75
N ASP A 256 -15.68 -8.89 10.41
CA ASP A 256 -14.54 -9.44 9.70
C ASP A 256 -13.36 -8.46 9.66
N PHE A 257 -13.65 -7.16 9.64
CA PHE A 257 -12.62 -6.12 9.70
C PHE A 257 -12.54 -5.52 11.10
N PHE A 258 -11.33 -5.27 11.54
CA PHE A 258 -11.10 -4.42 12.69
C PHE A 258 -11.32 -2.94 12.35
N THR A 259 -11.33 -2.11 13.37
CA THR A 259 -11.66 -0.69 13.31
C THR A 259 -10.83 0.10 12.29
N LEU A 260 -9.61 -0.33 11.98
CA LEU A 260 -8.76 0.34 11.02
C LEU A 260 -8.00 -0.65 10.14
N THR A 261 -8.25 -0.57 8.84
CA THR A 261 -7.40 -1.18 7.82
C THR A 261 -6.36 -0.17 7.34
N GLY A 262 -5.12 -0.60 7.14
CA GLY A 262 -4.06 0.26 6.60
C GLY A 262 -3.48 -0.32 5.32
N ARG A 263 -3.21 0.56 4.35
CA ARG A 263 -2.58 0.25 3.07
C ARG A 263 -3.12 -1.02 2.43
N PRO A 264 -4.37 -1.05 2.00
CA PRO A 264 -4.94 -2.20 1.33
C PRO A 264 -4.24 -2.44 -0.01
N ARG A 265 -4.17 -3.71 -0.42
CA ARG A 265 -3.70 -4.14 -1.74
C ARG A 265 -4.61 -5.23 -2.27
N LEU A 266 -5.06 -5.10 -3.50
CA LEU A 266 -5.89 -6.08 -4.19
C LEU A 266 -5.06 -6.83 -5.24
N TYR A 267 -5.27 -8.15 -5.33
CA TYR A 267 -4.59 -9.01 -6.31
C TYR A 267 -5.51 -10.11 -6.80
N TRP A 268 -5.38 -10.47 -8.07
CA TRP A 268 -5.81 -11.75 -8.57
C TRP A 268 -4.71 -12.78 -8.34
N ILE A 269 -4.99 -13.80 -7.53
CA ILE A 269 -4.06 -14.90 -7.26
C ILE A 269 -4.75 -16.21 -7.59
N LYS A 270 -4.30 -16.91 -8.63
CA LYS A 270 -4.94 -18.14 -9.15
C LYS A 270 -6.45 -17.96 -9.41
N GLY A 271 -6.87 -16.81 -9.89
CA GLY A 271 -8.28 -16.48 -10.14
C GLY A 271 -9.12 -16.12 -8.91
N GLU A 272 -8.53 -16.09 -7.73
CA GLU A 272 -9.17 -15.66 -6.48
C GLU A 272 -8.92 -14.16 -6.25
N LEU A 273 -9.95 -13.42 -5.90
CA LEU A 273 -9.82 -12.02 -5.46
C LEU A 273 -9.31 -11.97 -4.03
N CYS A 274 -8.11 -11.45 -3.87
CA CYS A 274 -7.38 -11.39 -2.61
C CYS A 274 -7.15 -9.94 -2.17
N LEU A 275 -7.55 -9.60 -0.95
CA LEU A 275 -7.25 -8.34 -0.30
C LEU A 275 -6.23 -8.58 0.81
N PHE A 276 -5.10 -7.91 0.73
CA PHE A 276 -4.07 -7.87 1.77
C PHE A 276 -4.11 -6.53 2.47
N THR A 277 -4.08 -6.54 3.80
CA THR A 277 -4.18 -5.30 4.55
C THR A 277 -3.63 -5.45 5.96
N ARG A 278 -3.11 -4.33 6.48
CA ARG A 278 -2.89 -4.19 7.91
C ARG A 278 -4.22 -4.11 8.63
N GLN A 279 -4.37 -4.85 9.71
CA GLN A 279 -5.50 -4.76 10.61
C GLN A 279 -5.05 -4.23 11.96
N TRP A 280 -5.75 -3.23 12.49
CA TRP A 280 -5.54 -2.77 13.86
C TRP A 280 -6.51 -3.49 14.78
N ASN A 281 -5.94 -4.28 15.68
CA ASN A 281 -6.68 -4.84 16.78
C ASN A 281 -6.72 -3.79 17.88
N GLU A 282 -7.87 -3.22 18.15
CA GLU A 282 -8.02 -2.33 19.29
C GLU A 282 -8.36 -3.10 20.56
N ASP A 283 -7.43 -3.07 21.47
CA ASP A 283 -7.67 -2.85 22.87
C ASP A 283 -7.28 -1.38 23.11
N SER A 284 -8.10 -0.62 23.81
CA SER A 284 -8.02 0.85 23.96
C SER A 284 -6.65 1.40 24.41
N HIS A 285 -5.73 0.54 24.80
CA HIS A 285 -4.39 0.88 25.28
C HIS A 285 -3.23 0.24 24.48
N ASN A 286 -3.52 -0.76 23.64
CA ASN A 286 -2.50 -1.53 22.93
C ASN A 286 -2.89 -1.65 21.45
N ARG A 287 -2.47 -0.69 20.63
CA ARG A 287 -2.63 -0.77 19.17
C ARG A 287 -1.76 -1.90 18.64
N MET A 288 -2.36 -3.06 18.46
CA MET A 288 -1.69 -4.23 17.93
C MET A 288 -2.03 -4.37 16.46
N MET A 289 -1.03 -4.46 15.60
CA MET A 289 -1.23 -4.57 14.16
C MET A 289 -0.90 -5.98 13.68
N SER A 290 -1.74 -6.50 12.81
CA SER A 290 -1.51 -7.76 12.09
C SER A 290 -1.53 -7.54 10.59
N CYS A 291 -1.03 -8.52 9.85
CA CYS A 291 -1.16 -8.62 8.41
C CYS A 291 -2.15 -9.72 8.08
N ASP A 292 -3.25 -9.37 7.45
CA ASP A 292 -4.31 -10.32 7.12
C ASP A 292 -4.57 -10.36 5.60
N LEU A 293 -4.94 -11.54 5.12
CA LEU A 293 -5.47 -11.79 3.78
C LEU A 293 -6.96 -12.10 3.89
N PHE A 294 -7.75 -11.43 3.07
CA PHE A 294 -9.16 -11.75 2.86
C PHE A 294 -9.34 -12.26 1.43
N ARG A 295 -10.02 -13.40 1.30
CA ARG A 295 -10.53 -13.86 0.02
C ARG A 295 -11.96 -13.35 -0.14
N ILE A 296 -12.27 -12.80 -1.30
CA ILE A 296 -13.53 -12.13 -1.56
C ILE A 296 -14.17 -12.73 -2.81
N ASP A 297 -15.46 -12.98 -2.77
CA ASP A 297 -16.25 -13.34 -3.95
C ASP A 297 -16.35 -12.11 -4.88
N PRO A 298 -15.84 -12.16 -6.10
CA PRO A 298 -15.85 -11.00 -6.97
C PRO A 298 -17.25 -10.61 -7.47
N CYS A 299 -18.22 -11.51 -7.43
CA CYS A 299 -19.59 -11.25 -7.87
C CYS A 299 -20.44 -10.64 -6.78
N THR A 300 -20.40 -11.21 -5.57
CA THR A 300 -21.22 -10.78 -4.43
C THR A 300 -20.49 -9.79 -3.53
N LEU A 301 -19.18 -9.69 -3.66
CA LEU A 301 -18.26 -8.94 -2.80
C LEU A 301 -18.28 -9.43 -1.34
N GLU A 302 -18.68 -10.67 -1.09
CA GLU A 302 -18.67 -11.28 0.23
C GLU A 302 -17.29 -11.81 0.59
N ILE A 303 -16.94 -11.71 1.88
CA ILE A 303 -15.71 -12.32 2.39
C ILE A 303 -15.93 -13.83 2.48
N LEU A 304 -15.11 -14.58 1.74
CA LEU A 304 -15.13 -16.02 1.73
C LEU A 304 -14.29 -16.64 2.85
N SER A 305 -13.15 -16.01 3.15
CA SER A 305 -12.26 -16.45 4.22
C SER A 305 -11.31 -15.34 4.66
N ARG A 306 -10.78 -15.48 5.88
CA ARG A 306 -9.77 -14.61 6.46
C ARG A 306 -8.60 -15.43 6.97
N VAL A 307 -7.40 -15.06 6.55
CA VAL A 307 -6.14 -15.71 6.93
C VAL A 307 -5.25 -14.66 7.59
N ARG A 308 -4.80 -14.92 8.81
CA ARG A 308 -3.81 -14.09 9.48
C ARG A 308 -2.42 -14.53 9.08
N LEU A 309 -1.75 -13.69 8.30
CA LEU A 309 -0.42 -13.97 7.78
C LEU A 309 0.65 -13.64 8.81
N ASP A 310 0.51 -12.56 9.56
CA ASP A 310 1.41 -12.22 10.63
C ASP A 310 0.68 -11.68 11.86
N GLU A 311 1.11 -12.14 13.04
CA GLU A 311 0.53 -11.76 14.32
C GLU A 311 1.06 -10.41 14.80
N PRO A 312 0.31 -9.71 15.64
CA PRO A 312 0.84 -8.56 16.34
C PRO A 312 2.07 -8.95 17.16
N ARG A 313 3.18 -8.24 16.96
CA ARG A 313 4.45 -8.56 17.64
C ARG A 313 4.63 -7.78 18.93
N PHE A 314 4.25 -6.51 18.93
CA PHE A 314 4.41 -5.61 20.07
C PHE A 314 3.23 -4.66 20.18
N PRO A 315 2.90 -4.17 21.39
CA PRO A 315 1.98 -3.06 21.57
C PRO A 315 2.49 -1.80 20.86
N ARG A 316 1.57 -1.02 20.27
CA ARG A 316 1.86 0.25 19.58
C ARG A 316 2.90 0.15 18.47
N GLN A 317 2.97 -0.99 17.80
CA GLN A 317 3.87 -1.16 16.67
C GLN A 317 3.43 -0.32 15.47
N ASP A 318 4.40 0.04 14.62
CA ASP A 318 4.17 0.41 13.24
C ASP A 318 4.59 -0.75 12.33
N GLY A 319 3.87 -0.99 11.25
CA GLY A 319 4.20 -2.12 10.39
C GLY A 319 3.05 -2.60 9.51
N HIS A 320 3.29 -3.71 8.83
CA HIS A 320 2.31 -4.50 8.10
C HIS A 320 1.62 -3.79 6.93
N TYR A 321 2.33 -2.88 6.21
CA TYR A 321 1.89 -2.46 4.89
C TYR A 321 2.35 -3.52 3.87
N PRO A 322 1.45 -4.40 3.42
CA PRO A 322 1.84 -5.54 2.59
C PRO A 322 1.91 -5.18 1.12
N VAL A 323 2.91 -5.72 0.44
CA VAL A 323 2.93 -5.88 -1.01
C VAL A 323 3.31 -7.32 -1.32
N VAL A 324 2.74 -7.90 -2.38
CA VAL A 324 2.86 -9.34 -2.58
C VAL A 324 3.27 -9.73 -3.98
N TYR A 325 3.92 -10.89 -4.10
CA TYR A 325 4.14 -11.60 -5.34
C TYR A 325 4.08 -13.11 -5.11
N THR A 326 3.87 -13.85 -6.16
CA THR A 326 3.89 -15.33 -6.12
C THR A 326 5.04 -15.88 -6.93
N GLN A 327 5.73 -16.89 -6.40
CA GLN A 327 6.83 -17.58 -7.07
C GLN A 327 6.91 -19.04 -6.60
N ASP A 328 7.06 -19.98 -7.52
CA ASP A 328 7.33 -21.41 -7.24
C ASP A 328 6.36 -22.05 -6.23
N GLY A 329 5.06 -21.75 -6.34
CA GLY A 329 4.01 -22.26 -5.44
C GLY A 329 3.98 -21.59 -4.06
N LEU A 330 4.75 -20.54 -3.87
CA LEU A 330 4.76 -19.73 -2.65
C LEU A 330 4.09 -18.38 -2.87
N LEU A 331 3.44 -17.89 -1.83
CA LEU A 331 3.03 -16.51 -1.65
C LEU A 331 4.11 -15.80 -0.84
N HIS A 332 4.65 -14.72 -1.39
CA HIS A 332 5.61 -13.86 -0.70
C HIS A 332 4.95 -12.52 -0.37
N VAL A 333 4.97 -12.16 0.90
CA VAL A 333 4.48 -10.88 1.41
C VAL A 333 5.68 -10.08 1.89
N ILE A 334 5.96 -8.97 1.23
CA ILE A 334 6.97 -8.02 1.68
C ILE A 334 6.27 -6.95 2.50
N THR A 335 6.76 -6.75 3.70
CA THR A 335 6.23 -5.77 4.65
C THR A 335 7.34 -5.27 5.56
N TYR A 336 7.02 -4.31 6.42
CA TYR A 336 7.94 -3.91 7.49
C TYR A 336 7.34 -4.24 8.85
N ILE A 337 8.21 -4.52 9.80
CA ILE A 337 7.85 -4.93 11.15
C ILE A 337 8.70 -4.19 12.16
N THR A 338 8.08 -3.82 13.27
CA THR A 338 8.81 -3.28 14.42
C THR A 338 9.72 -4.36 15.01
N CYS A 339 10.97 -4.03 15.25
CA CYS A 339 11.99 -4.95 15.77
C CYS A 339 12.48 -4.61 17.18
N ASP A 340 12.02 -3.51 17.78
CA ASP A 340 12.45 -3.06 19.10
C ASP A 340 11.27 -3.07 20.09
N ARG A 341 11.44 -3.75 21.22
CA ARG A 341 10.43 -3.90 22.27
C ARG A 341 10.32 -2.69 23.20
N ASP A 342 11.38 -1.90 23.30
CA ASP A 342 11.49 -0.87 24.34
C ASP A 342 10.96 0.50 23.88
N GLN A 343 10.50 0.61 22.64
CA GLN A 343 10.01 1.86 22.08
C GLN A 343 8.59 2.17 22.55
N ARG A 344 8.45 3.32 23.16
CA ARG A 344 7.19 3.78 23.76
C ARG A 344 6.32 4.58 22.80
N GLU A 345 6.86 5.04 21.67
CA GLU A 345 6.15 5.87 20.71
C GLU A 345 6.07 5.20 19.34
N THR A 346 4.87 5.17 18.77
CA THR A 346 4.54 4.44 17.54
C THR A 346 5.32 4.91 16.31
N PHE A 347 5.86 6.14 16.33
CA PHE A 347 6.42 6.77 15.14
C PHE A 347 7.94 6.91 15.13
N GLU A 348 8.61 6.43 16.17
CA GLU A 348 10.07 6.41 16.30
C GLU A 348 10.63 4.99 16.43
N GLN A 349 9.85 4.00 16.08
CA GLN A 349 10.21 2.59 16.20
C GLN A 349 11.20 2.19 15.12
N LYS A 350 12.12 1.30 15.49
CA LYS A 350 12.98 0.62 14.53
C LYS A 350 12.19 -0.42 13.76
N CYS A 351 12.26 -0.37 12.44
CA CYS A 351 11.51 -1.29 11.58
C CYS A 351 12.43 -1.96 10.57
N ASP A 352 12.38 -3.29 10.53
CA ASP A 352 13.01 -4.10 9.50
C ASP A 352 12.08 -4.27 8.30
N LEU A 353 12.66 -4.34 7.11
CA LEU A 353 11.96 -4.83 5.92
C LEU A 353 12.08 -6.34 5.87
N VAL A 354 10.94 -7.04 5.82
CA VAL A 354 10.88 -8.50 5.84
C VAL A 354 10.08 -9.05 4.67
N GLN A 355 10.43 -10.26 4.27
CA GLN A 355 9.60 -11.12 3.44
C GLN A 355 9.06 -12.28 4.27
N LEU A 356 7.76 -12.45 4.25
CA LEU A 356 7.05 -13.58 4.83
C LEU A 356 6.59 -14.48 3.68
N SER A 357 6.92 -15.76 3.73
CA SER A 357 6.59 -16.71 2.68
C SER A 357 5.68 -17.80 3.21
N TYR A 358 4.70 -18.19 2.40
CA TYR A 358 3.66 -19.17 2.74
C TYR A 358 3.46 -20.13 1.58
N ARG A 359 3.00 -21.34 1.86
CA ARG A 359 2.51 -22.24 0.81
C ARG A 359 1.22 -21.69 0.22
N LEU A 360 1.23 -21.40 -1.07
CA LEU A 360 0.12 -20.71 -1.72
C LEU A 360 -1.18 -21.54 -1.66
N ASP A 361 -1.10 -22.84 -1.87
CA ASP A 361 -2.28 -23.73 -1.85
C ASP A 361 -2.87 -23.86 -0.45
N GLU A 362 -2.04 -23.85 0.61
CA GLU A 362 -2.49 -23.84 1.98
C GLU A 362 -3.29 -22.58 2.29
N VAL A 363 -2.75 -21.41 1.93
CA VAL A 363 -3.38 -20.10 2.21
C VAL A 363 -4.68 -19.94 1.43
N LEU A 364 -4.73 -20.33 0.15
CA LEU A 364 -5.92 -20.24 -0.70
C LEU A 364 -6.91 -21.39 -0.52
N GLY A 365 -6.45 -22.54 -0.02
CA GLY A 365 -7.31 -23.71 0.23
C GLY A 365 -8.23 -23.57 1.43
N TYR A 366 -7.87 -22.69 2.37
CA TYR A 366 -8.64 -22.51 3.58
C TYR A 366 -10.10 -22.12 3.29
N GLY A 367 -11.02 -22.81 3.93
CA GLY A 367 -12.47 -22.58 3.79
C GLY A 367 -13.14 -23.23 2.58
N LYS A 368 -12.37 -23.89 1.67
CA LYS A 368 -12.95 -24.64 0.54
C LYS A 368 -13.47 -26.02 0.93
N GLU A 369 -12.94 -26.62 1.99
CA GLU A 369 -13.34 -27.95 2.46
C GLU A 369 -14.67 -27.95 3.25
N ASN A 370 -15.19 -26.79 3.58
CA ASN A 370 -16.40 -26.62 4.39
C ASN A 370 -17.52 -25.85 3.65
N ALA A 371 -17.39 -25.61 2.37
CA ALA A 371 -18.39 -25.06 1.48
C ALA A 371 -18.94 -26.16 0.58
#